data_44a7c219d80254279fa001087e4219b2
#
_entry.id   44a7c219d80254279fa001087e4219b2
#
_cell.length_a   1.000
_cell.length_b   1.000
_cell.length_c   1.000
_cell.angle_alpha   90.00
_cell.angle_beta   90.00
_cell.angle_gamma   90.00
#
_symmetry.space_group_name_H-M   'P 1'
#
loop_
_entity.id
_entity.type
_entity.pdbx_description
1 polymer ?
#
loop_
_entity_poly.entity_id
_entity_poly.type
_entity_poly.pdbx_seq_one_letter_code
_entity_poly.pdbx_strand_id
1 'polypeptide(L)'
;MKIFIYAMREFDEKKFFDQLSEEFSFEYGYTTTYPSMENVSLTEGFDAVVLTPCDLTHSVIDKMKENGVKCIATRSIGYDHIDLNYVKSLGMGASCVAYAPETVADYSIMMMLMCCRNICHILKRADVQDFSLKGKIGKDICDCTVGIIGTGRIGQTVIKHLSGFGCKILAYDIYPNKEMEQYAEYVSLEEIYKNADIISLHAPATAENYHLLNKQAFDQMKEGVIIVNTARGTLIDGFALIDALESGKIGHAALDVWEQESGMIYVNRMGDPIANREYALLRSFPNVILAPHTAFYTEKAVNSMAYNAIKCVHDMFSKTENPLVLVYPEI
;
A
#
# COMPACT_ATOMS: atom_id res chain seq x y z
N MET A 1 -21.39 -8.74 21.60
CA MET A 1 -21.04 -7.95 20.40
C MET A 1 -20.96 -8.92 19.21
N LYS A 2 -21.53 -8.54 18.06
CA LYS A 2 -21.50 -9.34 16.85
C LYS A 2 -20.80 -8.57 15.75
N ILE A 3 -19.84 -9.21 15.06
CA ILE A 3 -19.00 -8.58 14.03
C ILE A 3 -19.16 -9.35 12.72
N PHE A 4 -19.43 -8.66 11.62
CA PHE A 4 -19.43 -9.27 10.30
C PHE A 4 -18.15 -8.94 9.54
N ILE A 5 -17.49 -9.94 8.96
CA ILE A 5 -16.19 -9.81 8.30
C ILE A 5 -16.35 -10.06 6.80
N TYR A 6 -16.11 -9.03 5.99
CA TYR A 6 -16.07 -9.13 4.53
C TYR A 6 -14.68 -9.49 4.02
N ALA A 7 -14.62 -10.09 2.85
CA ALA A 7 -13.39 -10.48 2.17
C ALA A 7 -12.44 -11.28 3.10
N MET A 8 -13.02 -12.21 3.88
CA MET A 8 -12.24 -13.11 4.73
C MET A 8 -11.38 -14.02 3.88
N ARG A 9 -10.09 -14.01 4.13
CA ARG A 9 -9.17 -15.02 3.59
C ARG A 9 -9.07 -16.17 4.58
N GLU A 10 -9.81 -17.26 4.29
CA GLU A 10 -9.89 -18.42 5.21
C GLU A 10 -8.53 -19.09 5.44
N PHE A 11 -7.65 -19.05 4.44
CA PHE A 11 -6.36 -19.75 4.46
C PHE A 11 -5.29 -19.08 5.33
N ASP A 12 -5.42 -17.78 5.65
CA ASP A 12 -4.39 -17.04 6.40
C ASP A 12 -4.92 -16.18 7.53
N GLU A 13 -6.18 -15.67 7.46
CA GLU A 13 -6.75 -14.77 8.46
C GLU A 13 -7.66 -15.47 9.48
N LYS A 14 -8.41 -16.48 9.03
CA LYS A 14 -9.47 -17.09 9.85
C LYS A 14 -8.97 -17.57 11.21
N LYS A 15 -7.79 -18.19 11.25
CA LYS A 15 -7.17 -18.66 12.52
C LYS A 15 -6.99 -17.54 13.55
N PHE A 16 -6.70 -16.31 13.11
CA PHE A 16 -6.55 -15.16 14.00
C PHE A 16 -7.91 -14.67 14.50
N PHE A 17 -8.93 -14.61 13.63
CA PHE A 17 -10.26 -14.21 14.04
C PHE A 17 -10.91 -15.24 14.99
N ASP A 18 -10.66 -16.54 14.81
CA ASP A 18 -11.09 -17.58 15.76
C ASP A 18 -10.49 -17.32 17.16
N GLN A 19 -9.18 -17.07 17.25
CA GLN A 19 -8.50 -16.73 18.52
C GLN A 19 -9.01 -15.43 19.14
N LEU A 20 -9.17 -14.39 18.31
CA LEU A 20 -9.64 -13.09 18.78
C LEU A 20 -11.11 -13.12 19.25
N SER A 21 -11.95 -13.98 18.65
CA SER A 21 -13.33 -14.13 19.08
C SER A 21 -13.44 -14.67 20.52
N GLU A 22 -12.52 -15.54 20.91
CA GLU A 22 -12.42 -16.02 22.29
C GLU A 22 -11.84 -14.94 23.22
N GLU A 23 -10.73 -14.28 22.80
CA GLU A 23 -10.02 -13.26 23.59
C GLU A 23 -10.92 -12.05 23.91
N PHE A 24 -11.63 -11.51 22.92
CA PHE A 24 -12.50 -10.34 23.07
C PHE A 24 -13.97 -10.69 23.30
N SER A 25 -14.32 -11.97 23.43
CA SER A 25 -15.68 -12.47 23.71
C SER A 25 -16.73 -11.91 22.73
N PHE A 26 -16.54 -12.10 21.41
CA PHE A 26 -17.50 -11.69 20.38
C PHE A 26 -17.89 -12.87 19.46
N GLU A 27 -19.10 -12.79 18.91
CA GLU A 27 -19.53 -13.68 17.82
C GLU A 27 -19.23 -13.02 16.49
N TYR A 28 -18.85 -13.82 15.47
CA TYR A 28 -18.68 -13.27 14.13
C TYR A 28 -19.30 -14.13 13.04
N GLY A 29 -19.76 -13.46 11.98
CA GLY A 29 -20.07 -14.05 10.69
C GLY A 29 -19.10 -13.54 9.64
N TYR A 30 -18.96 -14.22 8.52
CA TYR A 30 -18.07 -13.76 7.45
C TYR A 30 -18.54 -14.18 6.06
N THR A 31 -17.98 -13.50 5.07
CA THR A 31 -17.99 -13.91 3.65
C THR A 31 -16.61 -13.67 3.03
N THR A 32 -16.29 -14.45 1.99
CA THR A 32 -15.06 -14.28 1.22
C THR A 32 -15.17 -13.18 0.16
N THR A 33 -16.38 -12.63 -0.05
CA THR A 33 -16.65 -11.58 -1.03
C THR A 33 -16.55 -10.18 -0.43
N TYR A 34 -16.33 -9.17 -1.26
CA TYR A 34 -16.36 -7.77 -0.87
C TYR A 34 -17.79 -7.29 -0.62
N PRO A 35 -17.99 -6.23 0.20
CA PRO A 35 -19.31 -5.65 0.42
C PRO A 35 -19.91 -5.09 -0.88
N SER A 36 -21.18 -5.39 -1.10
CA SER A 36 -21.98 -4.90 -2.24
C SER A 36 -23.46 -4.86 -1.89
N MET A 37 -24.27 -4.23 -2.73
CA MET A 37 -25.72 -4.23 -2.54
C MET A 37 -26.36 -5.63 -2.61
N GLU A 38 -25.68 -6.61 -3.24
CA GLU A 38 -26.16 -7.99 -3.34
C GLU A 38 -26.02 -8.76 -2.04
N ASN A 39 -25.01 -8.42 -1.21
CA ASN A 39 -24.66 -9.18 -0.02
C ASN A 39 -24.68 -8.36 1.29
N VAL A 40 -25.02 -7.07 1.24
CA VAL A 40 -25.07 -6.21 2.44
C VAL A 40 -26.13 -6.65 3.45
N SER A 41 -27.15 -7.38 3.03
CA SER A 41 -28.15 -7.99 3.94
C SER A 41 -27.54 -9.00 4.93
N LEU A 42 -26.37 -9.55 4.62
CA LEU A 42 -25.63 -10.43 5.55
C LEU A 42 -25.21 -9.72 6.86
N THR A 43 -25.21 -8.40 6.87
CA THR A 43 -24.86 -7.61 8.08
C THR A 43 -26.04 -7.39 9.03
N GLU A 44 -27.24 -7.91 8.70
CA GLU A 44 -28.41 -7.75 9.57
C GLU A 44 -28.19 -8.39 10.94
N GLY A 45 -28.37 -7.60 12.00
CA GLY A 45 -28.18 -8.01 13.39
C GLY A 45 -26.73 -8.06 13.86
N PHE A 46 -25.80 -7.53 13.08
CA PHE A 46 -24.41 -7.33 13.49
C PHE A 46 -24.17 -5.88 13.94
N ASP A 47 -23.32 -5.73 14.97
CA ASP A 47 -22.99 -4.43 15.56
C ASP A 47 -21.91 -3.68 14.80
N ALA A 48 -20.98 -4.39 14.18
CA ALA A 48 -19.83 -3.85 13.45
C ALA A 48 -19.50 -4.63 12.19
N VAL A 49 -18.86 -3.96 11.23
CA VAL A 49 -18.32 -4.56 10.01
C VAL A 49 -16.79 -4.40 10.00
N VAL A 50 -16.09 -5.48 9.65
CA VAL A 50 -14.65 -5.49 9.39
C VAL A 50 -14.44 -5.82 7.91
N LEU A 51 -13.70 -4.97 7.19
CA LEU A 51 -13.48 -5.13 5.75
C LEU A 51 -12.01 -4.85 5.35
N THR A 52 -11.66 -5.10 4.10
CA THR A 52 -10.41 -4.67 3.47
C THR A 52 -10.70 -3.55 2.47
N PRO A 53 -9.68 -2.82 1.96
CA PRO A 53 -9.90 -1.81 0.93
C PRO A 53 -10.72 -2.33 -0.24
N CYS A 54 -11.80 -1.61 -0.55
CA CYS A 54 -12.75 -1.95 -1.61
C CYS A 54 -13.48 -0.68 -2.06
N ASP A 55 -14.23 -0.78 -3.14
CA ASP A 55 -15.15 0.29 -3.55
C ASP A 55 -16.39 0.29 -2.62
N LEU A 56 -16.32 1.09 -1.56
CA LEU A 56 -17.37 1.19 -0.54
C LEU A 56 -18.29 2.37 -0.85
N THR A 57 -19.39 2.11 -1.57
CA THR A 57 -20.35 3.14 -1.95
C THR A 57 -21.23 3.61 -0.78
N HIS A 58 -21.73 4.86 -0.84
CA HIS A 58 -22.65 5.41 0.17
C HIS A 58 -23.91 4.53 0.34
N SER A 59 -24.47 3.99 -0.74
CA SER A 59 -25.65 3.10 -0.69
C SER A 59 -25.40 1.82 0.12
N VAL A 60 -24.18 1.26 0.06
CA VAL A 60 -23.80 0.10 0.88
C VAL A 60 -23.67 0.49 2.35
N ILE A 61 -23.08 1.66 2.62
CA ILE A 61 -22.94 2.18 4.00
C ILE A 61 -24.33 2.46 4.61
N ASP A 62 -25.24 3.08 3.85
CA ASP A 62 -26.63 3.33 4.29
C ASP A 62 -27.32 2.02 4.68
N LYS A 63 -27.18 1.00 3.83
CA LYS A 63 -27.81 -0.28 4.09
C LYS A 63 -27.17 -1.01 5.30
N MET A 64 -25.86 -0.89 5.50
CA MET A 64 -25.20 -1.35 6.74
C MET A 64 -25.80 -0.66 7.97
N LYS A 65 -26.00 0.67 7.92
CA LYS A 65 -26.63 1.45 9.01
C LYS A 65 -28.06 0.99 9.28
N GLU A 66 -28.88 0.81 8.23
CA GLU A 66 -30.25 0.29 8.36
C GLU A 66 -30.27 -1.11 9.00
N ASN A 67 -29.30 -1.96 8.71
CA ASN A 67 -29.16 -3.31 9.27
C ASN A 67 -28.67 -3.31 10.75
N GLY A 68 -28.35 -2.13 11.31
CA GLY A 68 -27.96 -1.96 12.72
C GLY A 68 -26.45 -1.84 12.95
N VAL A 69 -25.62 -1.82 11.90
CA VAL A 69 -24.17 -1.63 12.01
C VAL A 69 -23.86 -0.22 12.54
N LYS A 70 -23.02 -0.16 13.57
CA LYS A 70 -22.64 1.08 14.27
C LYS A 70 -21.26 1.57 13.88
N CYS A 71 -20.37 0.68 13.41
CA CYS A 71 -19.03 1.07 12.98
C CYS A 71 -18.43 0.15 11.92
N ILE A 72 -17.47 0.71 11.18
CA ILE A 72 -16.69 0.04 10.13
C ILE A 72 -15.21 0.08 10.52
N ALA A 73 -14.54 -1.07 10.57
CA ALA A 73 -13.10 -1.16 10.74
C ALA A 73 -12.45 -1.70 9.47
N THR A 74 -11.51 -0.95 8.88
CA THR A 74 -10.75 -1.48 7.74
C THR A 74 -9.48 -2.17 8.18
N ARG A 75 -9.15 -3.34 7.60
CA ARG A 75 -7.90 -4.08 7.81
C ARG A 75 -6.77 -3.53 6.96
N SER A 76 -6.62 -2.21 6.93
CA SER A 76 -5.55 -1.51 6.20
C SER A 76 -5.09 -0.27 6.95
N ILE A 77 -3.84 0.15 6.71
CA ILE A 77 -3.32 1.43 7.21
C ILE A 77 -4.00 2.59 6.46
N GLY A 78 -4.08 2.49 5.14
CA GLY A 78 -4.81 3.46 4.33
C GLY A 78 -6.32 3.25 4.43
N TYR A 79 -7.05 4.35 4.49
CA TYR A 79 -8.51 4.38 4.66
C TYR A 79 -9.20 5.27 3.63
N ASP A 80 -8.53 5.58 2.54
CA ASP A 80 -9.00 6.44 1.45
C ASP A 80 -10.27 5.90 0.75
N HIS A 81 -10.59 4.61 0.92
CA HIS A 81 -11.82 3.98 0.46
C HIS A 81 -13.03 4.19 1.38
N ILE A 82 -12.87 4.85 2.55
CA ILE A 82 -13.95 5.16 3.49
C ILE A 82 -14.16 6.67 3.52
N ASP A 83 -15.33 7.14 3.10
CA ASP A 83 -15.72 8.54 3.27
C ASP A 83 -16.04 8.82 4.75
N LEU A 84 -15.03 9.29 5.48
CA LEU A 84 -15.14 9.55 6.92
C LEU A 84 -16.20 10.61 7.25
N ASN A 85 -16.36 11.62 6.39
CA ASN A 85 -17.39 12.66 6.61
C ASN A 85 -18.79 12.08 6.47
N TYR A 86 -18.98 11.21 5.49
CA TYR A 86 -20.25 10.52 5.28
C TYR A 86 -20.57 9.58 6.45
N VAL A 87 -19.63 8.71 6.83
CA VAL A 87 -19.77 7.79 7.97
C VAL A 87 -20.12 8.56 9.25
N LYS A 88 -19.41 9.67 9.52
CA LYS A 88 -19.70 10.55 10.65
C LYS A 88 -21.09 11.18 10.58
N SER A 89 -21.55 11.59 9.41
CA SER A 89 -22.88 12.19 9.24
C SER A 89 -24.01 11.22 9.57
N LEU A 90 -23.75 9.92 9.46
CA LEU A 90 -24.65 8.84 9.84
C LEU A 90 -24.55 8.45 11.34
N GLY A 91 -23.69 9.11 12.13
CA GLY A 91 -23.43 8.73 13.53
C GLY A 91 -22.71 7.38 13.67
N MET A 92 -22.09 6.90 12.59
CA MET A 92 -21.31 5.66 12.59
C MET A 92 -19.84 5.92 12.94
N GLY A 93 -19.17 4.89 13.46
CA GLY A 93 -17.73 4.92 13.70
C GLY A 93 -16.92 4.38 12.52
N ALA A 94 -15.65 4.80 12.45
CA ALA A 94 -14.68 4.26 11.50
C ALA A 94 -13.31 4.11 12.13
N SER A 95 -12.57 3.06 11.78
CA SER A 95 -11.18 2.87 12.19
C SER A 95 -10.32 2.29 11.08
N CYS A 96 -9.03 2.56 11.16
CA CYS A 96 -7.98 1.89 10.39
C CYS A 96 -7.17 0.97 11.31
N VAL A 97 -6.11 0.34 10.77
CA VAL A 97 -5.18 -0.48 11.55
C VAL A 97 -3.75 0.00 11.41
N ALA A 98 -2.88 -0.51 12.27
CA ALA A 98 -1.44 -0.37 12.15
C ALA A 98 -0.77 -1.74 12.24
N TYR A 99 0.35 -1.89 11.56
CA TYR A 99 1.28 -3.01 11.69
C TYR A 99 2.71 -2.48 11.64
N ALA A 100 3.67 -3.37 11.88
CA ALA A 100 5.07 -3.01 11.92
C ALA A 100 5.54 -2.40 10.58
N PRO A 101 6.07 -1.17 10.57
CA PRO A 101 6.47 -0.49 9.33
C PRO A 101 7.62 -1.19 8.60
N GLU A 102 8.39 -2.03 9.32
CA GLU A 102 9.48 -2.84 8.78
C GLU A 102 9.00 -3.75 7.64
N THR A 103 7.79 -4.25 7.72
CA THR A 103 7.21 -5.14 6.69
C THR A 103 7.25 -4.50 5.30
N VAL A 104 6.75 -3.28 5.17
CA VAL A 104 6.74 -2.55 3.87
C VAL A 104 8.12 -1.95 3.58
N ALA A 105 8.84 -1.51 4.61
CA ALA A 105 10.17 -0.93 4.44
C ALA A 105 11.16 -1.95 3.84
N ASP A 106 11.20 -3.17 4.37
CA ASP A 106 12.06 -4.23 3.87
C ASP A 106 11.68 -4.63 2.44
N TYR A 107 10.39 -4.69 2.14
CA TYR A 107 9.89 -4.97 0.79
C TYR A 107 10.32 -3.88 -0.21
N SER A 108 10.23 -2.60 0.17
CA SER A 108 10.66 -1.47 -0.66
C SER A 108 12.17 -1.53 -0.94
N ILE A 109 12.98 -1.84 0.06
CA ILE A 109 14.44 -1.99 -0.08
C ILE A 109 14.77 -3.21 -0.97
N MET A 110 14.07 -4.32 -0.79
CA MET A 110 14.20 -5.48 -1.68
C MET A 110 13.93 -5.08 -3.14
N MET A 111 12.86 -4.33 -3.42
CA MET A 111 12.55 -3.84 -4.77
C MET A 111 13.67 -2.93 -5.32
N MET A 112 14.23 -2.03 -4.51
CA MET A 112 15.38 -1.21 -4.90
C MET A 112 16.56 -2.07 -5.31
N LEU A 113 16.93 -3.06 -4.48
CA LEU A 113 18.03 -3.98 -4.74
C LEU A 113 17.80 -4.84 -6.00
N MET A 114 16.57 -5.30 -6.20
CA MET A 114 16.19 -6.06 -7.40
C MET A 114 16.37 -5.24 -8.68
N CYS A 115 15.99 -3.95 -8.66
CA CYS A 115 16.22 -3.02 -9.77
C CYS A 115 17.71 -2.72 -9.97
N CYS A 116 18.45 -2.39 -8.90
CA CYS A 116 19.88 -2.13 -8.95
C CYS A 116 20.67 -3.28 -9.58
N ARG A 117 20.27 -4.51 -9.31
CA ARG A 117 20.97 -5.72 -9.76
C ARG A 117 20.34 -6.38 -10.98
N ASN A 118 19.32 -5.77 -11.63
CA ASN A 118 18.64 -6.33 -12.81
C ASN A 118 18.10 -7.76 -12.57
N ILE A 119 17.77 -8.14 -11.34
CA ILE A 119 17.58 -9.54 -10.97
C ILE A 119 16.43 -10.21 -11.73
N CYS A 120 15.30 -9.53 -11.93
CA CYS A 120 14.18 -10.09 -12.68
C CYS A 120 14.53 -10.38 -14.14
N HIS A 121 15.30 -9.49 -14.77
CA HIS A 121 15.79 -9.73 -16.14
C HIS A 121 16.78 -10.90 -16.18
N ILE A 122 17.73 -10.95 -15.22
CA ILE A 122 18.71 -12.02 -15.13
C ILE A 122 18.05 -13.39 -14.97
N LEU A 123 17.06 -13.51 -14.08
CA LEU A 123 16.35 -14.77 -13.85
C LEU A 123 15.56 -15.22 -15.09
N LYS A 124 14.80 -14.30 -15.73
CA LYS A 124 14.08 -14.62 -16.98
C LYS A 124 15.01 -15.08 -18.11
N ARG A 125 16.23 -14.54 -18.17
CA ARG A 125 17.24 -14.98 -19.17
C ARG A 125 17.84 -16.34 -18.77
N ALA A 126 18.06 -16.57 -17.49
CA ALA A 126 18.54 -17.87 -16.99
C ALA A 126 17.55 -19.00 -17.27
N ASP A 127 16.24 -18.76 -17.17
CA ASP A 127 15.18 -19.72 -17.49
C ASP A 127 15.26 -20.23 -18.94
N VAL A 128 15.77 -19.42 -19.87
CA VAL A 128 16.03 -19.80 -21.28
C VAL A 128 17.50 -20.09 -21.55
N GLN A 129 18.30 -20.41 -20.51
CA GLN A 129 19.71 -20.80 -20.58
C GLN A 129 20.66 -19.72 -21.14
N ASP A 130 20.28 -18.44 -21.08
CA ASP A 130 21.20 -17.36 -21.38
C ASP A 130 21.99 -16.97 -20.14
N PHE A 131 23.15 -17.58 -19.97
CA PHE A 131 24.09 -17.34 -18.88
C PHE A 131 25.14 -16.25 -19.21
N SER A 132 25.00 -15.52 -20.30
CA SER A 132 25.90 -14.43 -20.69
C SER A 132 25.80 -13.23 -19.75
N LEU A 133 26.85 -12.41 -19.66
CA LEU A 133 26.89 -11.18 -18.86
C LEU A 133 26.40 -9.94 -19.61
N LYS A 134 26.36 -9.98 -20.95
CA LYS A 134 26.01 -8.82 -21.77
C LYS A 134 24.62 -8.29 -21.45
N GLY A 135 24.52 -7.00 -21.13
CA GLY A 135 23.25 -6.32 -20.81
C GLY A 135 22.68 -6.61 -19.41
N LYS A 136 23.49 -7.26 -18.54
CA LYS A 136 23.05 -7.64 -17.19
C LYS A 136 23.80 -6.89 -16.07
N ILE A 137 24.67 -5.90 -16.43
CA ILE A 137 25.41 -5.13 -15.45
C ILE A 137 24.47 -4.32 -14.57
N GLY A 138 24.68 -4.39 -13.24
CA GLY A 138 23.90 -3.63 -12.25
C GLY A 138 24.71 -2.52 -11.60
N LYS A 139 24.11 -1.89 -10.59
CA LYS A 139 24.74 -0.86 -9.74
C LYS A 139 24.79 -1.37 -8.29
N ASP A 140 25.77 -0.91 -7.54
CA ASP A 140 25.81 -1.11 -6.09
C ASP A 140 25.03 0.02 -5.40
N ILE A 141 24.16 -0.33 -4.45
CA ILE A 141 23.27 0.65 -3.81
C ILE A 141 24.05 1.68 -2.98
N CYS A 142 25.22 1.31 -2.45
CA CYS A 142 26.09 2.23 -1.71
C CYS A 142 26.62 3.39 -2.57
N ASP A 143 26.71 3.22 -3.87
CA ASP A 143 27.12 4.26 -4.82
C ASP A 143 25.95 5.13 -5.32
N CYS A 144 24.72 4.81 -4.88
CA CYS A 144 23.53 5.53 -5.29
C CYS A 144 23.15 6.63 -4.28
N THR A 145 22.53 7.69 -4.80
CA THR A 145 21.75 8.63 -4.01
C THR A 145 20.28 8.18 -4.03
N VAL A 146 19.72 7.89 -2.86
CA VAL A 146 18.33 7.43 -2.72
C VAL A 146 17.47 8.59 -2.23
N GLY A 147 16.45 8.97 -3.01
CA GLY A 147 15.44 9.97 -2.64
C GLY A 147 14.21 9.29 -2.01
N ILE A 148 13.87 9.66 -0.80
CA ILE A 148 12.70 9.18 -0.07
C ILE A 148 11.66 10.29 -0.03
N ILE A 149 10.50 10.03 -0.65
CA ILE A 149 9.36 10.99 -0.66
C ILE A 149 8.28 10.47 0.30
N GLY A 150 8.07 11.20 1.38
CA GLY A 150 7.24 10.80 2.52
C GLY A 150 8.08 10.16 3.62
N THR A 151 8.17 10.83 4.78
CA THR A 151 8.93 10.37 5.96
C THR A 151 8.00 10.09 7.14
N GLY A 152 6.83 9.48 6.85
CA GLY A 152 5.96 8.87 7.83
C GLY A 152 6.60 7.60 8.44
N ARG A 153 5.85 6.80 9.17
CA ARG A 153 6.39 5.61 9.87
C ARG A 153 7.17 4.67 8.95
N ILE A 154 6.66 4.39 7.74
CA ILE A 154 7.31 3.50 6.76
C ILE A 154 8.56 4.17 6.20
N GLY A 155 8.46 5.41 5.69
CA GLY A 155 9.61 6.12 5.10
C GLY A 155 10.76 6.32 6.08
N GLN A 156 10.49 6.62 7.36
CA GLN A 156 11.52 6.67 8.41
C GLN A 156 12.20 5.32 8.61
N THR A 157 11.45 4.22 8.56
CA THR A 157 12.02 2.89 8.68
C THR A 157 12.88 2.52 7.48
N VAL A 158 12.43 2.89 6.26
CA VAL A 158 13.25 2.75 5.04
C VAL A 158 14.56 3.52 5.17
N ILE A 159 14.53 4.78 5.62
CA ILE A 159 15.72 5.60 5.84
C ILE A 159 16.68 4.93 6.83
N LYS A 160 16.17 4.46 7.99
CA LYS A 160 16.97 3.78 9.00
C LYS A 160 17.62 2.50 8.47
N HIS A 161 16.89 1.66 7.74
CA HIS A 161 17.42 0.42 7.19
C HIS A 161 18.43 0.71 6.06
N LEU A 162 18.13 1.68 5.17
CA LEU A 162 19.06 2.08 4.10
C LEU A 162 20.38 2.67 4.63
N SER A 163 20.38 3.30 5.79
CA SER A 163 21.63 3.84 6.37
C SER A 163 22.71 2.77 6.55
N GLY A 164 22.30 1.51 6.78
CA GLY A 164 23.21 0.38 6.88
C GLY A 164 23.89 -0.03 5.57
N PHE A 165 23.35 0.40 4.41
CA PHE A 165 23.95 0.15 3.09
C PHE A 165 25.00 1.19 2.70
N GLY A 166 25.11 2.31 3.42
CA GLY A 166 26.10 3.35 3.16
C GLY A 166 25.80 4.27 1.98
N CYS A 167 24.59 4.22 1.40
CA CYS A 167 24.17 5.13 0.34
C CYS A 167 23.87 6.53 0.86
N LYS A 168 23.97 7.55 -0.01
CA LYS A 168 23.47 8.90 0.31
C LYS A 168 21.94 8.88 0.29
N ILE A 169 21.29 9.44 1.33
CA ILE A 169 19.83 9.50 1.43
C ILE A 169 19.38 10.95 1.42
N LEU A 170 18.54 11.32 0.47
CA LEU A 170 17.79 12.57 0.41
C LEU A 170 16.35 12.29 0.83
N ALA A 171 15.75 13.17 1.61
CA ALA A 171 14.38 13.02 2.10
C ALA A 171 13.54 14.27 1.80
N TYR A 172 12.27 14.05 1.51
CA TYR A 172 11.27 15.10 1.40
C TYR A 172 10.00 14.70 2.16
N ASP A 173 9.49 15.62 2.95
CA ASP A 173 8.17 15.54 3.57
C ASP A 173 7.64 16.96 3.79
N ILE A 174 6.32 17.12 3.78
CA ILE A 174 5.67 18.40 4.16
C ILE A 174 5.84 18.69 5.66
N TYR A 175 6.11 17.65 6.46
CA TYR A 175 6.38 17.71 7.91
C TYR A 175 7.69 16.99 8.23
N PRO A 176 8.88 17.61 7.97
CA PRO A 176 10.17 16.98 8.22
C PRO A 176 10.34 16.52 9.67
N ASN A 177 10.89 15.32 9.87
CA ASN A 177 11.21 14.81 11.19
C ASN A 177 12.70 15.01 11.49
N LYS A 178 13.01 15.88 12.46
CA LYS A 178 14.39 16.20 12.87
C LYS A 178 15.22 14.98 13.30
N GLU A 179 14.57 13.94 13.86
CA GLU A 179 15.28 12.72 14.24
C GLU A 179 15.87 11.98 13.05
N MET A 180 15.34 12.22 11.85
CA MET A 180 15.84 11.59 10.63
C MET A 180 17.04 12.32 10.00
N GLU A 181 17.32 13.57 10.40
CA GLU A 181 18.45 14.35 9.90
C GLU A 181 19.82 13.69 10.17
N GLN A 182 19.90 12.78 11.14
CA GLN A 182 21.11 11.98 11.39
C GLN A 182 21.34 10.88 10.33
N TYR A 183 20.33 10.56 9.52
CA TYR A 183 20.40 9.49 8.51
C TYR A 183 20.19 10.00 7.08
N ALA A 184 19.48 11.11 6.91
CA ALA A 184 19.08 11.65 5.61
C ALA A 184 19.13 13.18 5.60
N GLU A 185 19.43 13.75 4.45
CA GLU A 185 19.38 15.18 4.20
C GLU A 185 17.99 15.57 3.69
N TYR A 186 17.26 16.43 4.41
CA TYR A 186 15.98 16.96 3.91
C TYR A 186 16.23 18.03 2.86
N VAL A 187 15.59 17.86 1.72
CA VAL A 187 15.73 18.73 0.54
C VAL A 187 14.37 18.99 -0.13
N SER A 188 14.31 19.84 -1.13
CA SER A 188 13.10 20.02 -1.94
C SER A 188 12.85 18.83 -2.87
N LEU A 189 11.62 18.72 -3.41
CA LEU A 189 11.29 17.70 -4.41
C LEU A 189 12.16 17.83 -5.67
N GLU A 190 12.39 19.05 -6.12
CA GLU A 190 13.22 19.35 -7.30
C GLU A 190 14.67 18.88 -7.09
N GLU A 191 15.19 19.00 -5.87
CA GLU A 191 16.53 18.50 -5.53
C GLU A 191 16.57 16.98 -5.51
N ILE A 192 15.50 16.29 -5.03
CA ILE A 192 15.39 14.85 -5.14
C ILE A 192 15.38 14.45 -6.62
N TYR A 193 14.51 15.05 -7.45
CA TYR A 193 14.43 14.73 -8.87
C TYR A 193 15.78 14.87 -9.57
N LYS A 194 16.48 15.96 -9.33
CA LYS A 194 17.77 16.26 -9.98
C LYS A 194 18.91 15.35 -9.52
N ASN A 195 18.92 14.93 -8.26
CA ASN A 195 20.11 14.31 -7.64
C ASN A 195 19.96 12.82 -7.33
N ALA A 196 18.74 12.28 -7.23
CA ALA A 196 18.54 10.88 -6.88
C ALA A 196 18.79 9.93 -8.05
N ASP A 197 19.38 8.79 -7.75
CA ASP A 197 19.52 7.64 -8.64
C ASP A 197 18.37 6.63 -8.46
N ILE A 198 17.75 6.67 -7.28
CA ILE A 198 16.59 5.88 -6.89
C ILE A 198 15.61 6.81 -6.19
N ILE A 199 14.34 6.79 -6.57
CA ILE A 199 13.26 7.53 -5.90
C ILE A 199 12.23 6.54 -5.39
N SER A 200 11.93 6.60 -4.09
CA SER A 200 10.96 5.72 -3.43
C SER A 200 9.85 6.53 -2.77
N LEU A 201 8.61 6.12 -3.04
CA LEU A 201 7.41 6.80 -2.58
C LEU A 201 6.84 6.13 -1.33
N HIS A 202 6.60 6.95 -0.28
CA HIS A 202 6.04 6.52 1.00
C HIS A 202 5.02 7.53 1.55
N ALA A 203 4.52 8.42 0.69
CA ALA A 203 3.49 9.41 1.03
C ALA A 203 2.08 8.82 0.90
N PRO A 204 1.09 9.27 1.69
CA PRO A 204 -0.31 8.95 1.46
C PRO A 204 -0.81 9.60 0.17
N ALA A 205 -1.89 9.07 -0.43
CA ALA A 205 -2.56 9.72 -1.55
C ALA A 205 -3.45 10.85 -1.03
N THR A 206 -3.31 12.03 -1.61
CA THR A 206 -4.16 13.20 -1.38
C THR A 206 -4.47 13.88 -2.71
N ALA A 207 -5.42 14.82 -2.71
CA ALA A 207 -5.72 15.58 -3.93
C ALA A 207 -4.51 16.42 -4.40
N GLU A 208 -3.70 16.92 -3.46
CA GLU A 208 -2.56 17.79 -3.73
C GLU A 208 -1.37 17.04 -4.35
N ASN A 209 -1.22 15.74 -4.08
CA ASN A 209 -0.12 14.92 -4.60
C ASN A 209 -0.57 13.90 -5.66
N TYR A 210 -1.79 14.05 -6.17
CA TYR A 210 -2.26 13.26 -7.30
C TYR A 210 -1.33 13.44 -8.51
N HIS A 211 -0.81 12.35 -9.06
CA HIS A 211 0.19 12.35 -10.12
C HIS A 211 1.42 13.22 -9.79
N LEU A 212 1.92 13.09 -8.54
CA LEU A 212 3.15 13.76 -8.08
C LEU A 212 4.31 13.48 -9.04
N LEU A 213 4.46 12.22 -9.46
CA LEU A 213 5.40 11.83 -10.50
C LEU A 213 4.68 11.79 -11.85
N ASN A 214 4.67 12.92 -12.53
CA ASN A 214 4.14 13.14 -13.87
C ASN A 214 5.28 13.38 -14.87
N LYS A 215 4.94 13.66 -16.12
CA LYS A 215 5.93 13.95 -17.17
C LYS A 215 6.93 15.05 -16.76
N GLN A 216 6.44 16.13 -16.15
CA GLN A 216 7.30 17.26 -15.77
C GLN A 216 8.31 16.87 -14.66
N ALA A 217 7.88 16.04 -13.70
CA ALA A 217 8.75 15.46 -12.69
C ALA A 217 9.81 14.54 -13.33
N PHE A 218 9.39 13.64 -14.22
CA PHE A 218 10.32 12.75 -14.93
C PHE A 218 11.34 13.51 -15.76
N ASP A 219 10.94 14.57 -16.46
CA ASP A 219 11.85 15.38 -17.28
C ASP A 219 13.01 16.00 -16.44
N GLN A 220 12.79 16.27 -15.15
CA GLN A 220 13.79 16.83 -14.22
C GLN A 220 14.74 15.77 -13.63
N MET A 221 14.40 14.48 -13.71
CA MET A 221 15.18 13.41 -13.10
C MET A 221 16.46 13.09 -13.88
N LYS A 222 17.36 12.35 -13.24
CA LYS A 222 18.53 11.80 -13.92
C LYS A 222 18.10 10.78 -15.00
N GLU A 223 18.91 10.65 -16.04
CA GLU A 223 18.77 9.54 -16.99
C GLU A 223 18.99 8.20 -16.29
N GLY A 224 18.09 7.24 -16.54
CA GLY A 224 18.20 5.90 -15.99
C GLY A 224 17.87 5.80 -14.50
N VAL A 225 17.12 6.76 -13.93
CA VAL A 225 16.66 6.71 -12.54
C VAL A 225 15.75 5.51 -12.30
N ILE A 226 15.77 5.00 -11.06
CA ILE A 226 14.92 3.89 -10.60
C ILE A 226 13.75 4.48 -9.80
N ILE A 227 12.52 4.07 -10.12
CA ILE A 227 11.31 4.46 -9.39
C ILE A 227 10.79 3.25 -8.60
N VAL A 228 10.53 3.44 -7.30
CA VAL A 228 9.92 2.42 -6.43
C VAL A 228 8.66 2.99 -5.79
N ASN A 229 7.54 2.27 -5.94
CA ASN A 229 6.27 2.67 -5.35
C ASN A 229 5.61 1.50 -4.59
N THR A 230 5.62 1.59 -3.28
CA THR A 230 4.90 0.71 -2.36
C THR A 230 3.86 1.49 -1.53
N ALA A 231 3.48 2.69 -2.00
CA ALA A 231 2.56 3.58 -1.29
C ALA A 231 1.15 3.57 -1.91
N ARG A 232 0.92 4.37 -2.96
CA ARG A 232 -0.35 4.43 -3.70
C ARG A 232 -0.11 4.62 -5.20
N GLY A 233 -0.90 3.92 -6.03
CA GLY A 233 -0.79 4.00 -7.48
C GLY A 233 -0.98 5.41 -8.03
N THR A 234 -1.95 6.15 -7.47
CA THR A 234 -2.30 7.53 -7.87
C THR A 234 -1.20 8.58 -7.67
N LEU A 235 -0.09 8.23 -7.03
CA LEU A 235 1.08 9.11 -6.93
C LEU A 235 1.88 9.21 -8.24
N ILE A 236 1.66 8.29 -9.17
CA ILE A 236 2.36 8.24 -10.45
C ILE A 236 1.35 8.33 -11.59
N ASP A 237 1.59 9.20 -12.54
CA ASP A 237 0.93 9.17 -13.84
C ASP A 237 1.50 7.98 -14.64
N GLY A 238 0.73 6.90 -14.74
CA GLY A 238 1.20 5.66 -15.33
C GLY A 238 1.52 5.76 -16.80
N PHE A 239 0.80 6.58 -17.59
CA PHE A 239 1.12 6.78 -18.99
C PHE A 239 2.37 7.64 -19.15
N ALA A 240 2.58 8.67 -18.33
CA ALA A 240 3.82 9.42 -18.32
C ALA A 240 5.02 8.53 -17.91
N LEU A 241 4.83 7.58 -16.99
CA LEU A 241 5.85 6.59 -16.64
C LEU A 241 6.17 5.67 -17.82
N ILE A 242 5.17 5.21 -18.57
CA ILE A 242 5.36 4.38 -19.77
C ILE A 242 6.21 5.14 -20.81
N ASP A 243 5.85 6.38 -21.14
CA ASP A 243 6.61 7.22 -22.08
C ASP A 243 8.06 7.41 -21.60
N ALA A 244 8.28 7.60 -20.31
CA ALA A 244 9.60 7.77 -19.71
C ALA A 244 10.43 6.47 -19.72
N LEU A 245 9.79 5.31 -19.59
CA LEU A 245 10.44 4.00 -19.75
C LEU A 245 10.82 3.74 -21.22
N GLU A 246 9.94 4.05 -22.18
CA GLU A 246 10.19 3.91 -23.62
C GLU A 246 11.35 4.77 -24.09
N SER A 247 11.45 6.00 -23.59
CA SER A 247 12.55 6.90 -23.91
C SER A 247 13.87 6.55 -23.22
N GLY A 248 13.85 5.68 -22.20
CA GLY A 248 15.01 5.34 -21.36
C GLY A 248 15.29 6.37 -20.26
N LYS A 249 14.46 7.40 -20.11
CA LYS A 249 14.54 8.38 -19.03
C LYS A 249 14.45 7.70 -17.65
N ILE A 250 13.50 6.78 -17.51
CA ILE A 250 13.39 5.88 -16.36
C ILE A 250 14.08 4.57 -16.72
N GLY A 251 15.12 4.21 -15.95
CA GLY A 251 15.90 3.00 -16.17
C GLY A 251 15.19 1.75 -15.67
N HIS A 252 14.51 1.84 -14.51
CA HIS A 252 13.71 0.76 -13.92
C HIS A 252 12.54 1.31 -13.13
N ALA A 253 11.46 0.53 -13.08
CA ALA A 253 10.35 0.79 -12.16
C ALA A 253 10.01 -0.49 -11.38
N ALA A 254 9.77 -0.35 -10.06
CA ALA A 254 9.27 -1.41 -9.21
C ALA A 254 8.03 -0.92 -8.48
N LEU A 255 6.89 -1.47 -8.87
CA LEU A 255 5.57 -1.01 -8.45
C LEU A 255 4.84 -2.15 -7.75
N ASP A 256 4.54 -1.98 -6.46
CA ASP A 256 3.64 -2.87 -5.72
C ASP A 256 2.18 -2.43 -5.88
N VAL A 257 1.99 -1.17 -6.30
CA VAL A 257 0.70 -0.52 -6.48
C VAL A 257 0.63 0.22 -7.81
N TRP A 258 -0.55 0.31 -8.41
CA TRP A 258 -0.82 1.09 -9.63
C TRP A 258 -2.23 1.68 -9.59
N GLU A 259 -2.50 2.65 -10.42
CA GLU A 259 -3.80 3.26 -10.49
C GLU A 259 -4.83 2.25 -11.04
N GLN A 260 -6.05 2.26 -10.48
CA GLN A 260 -7.13 1.33 -10.84
C GLN A 260 -6.81 -0.16 -10.59
N GLU A 261 -6.07 -0.49 -9.55
CA GLU A 261 -5.76 -1.88 -9.16
C GLU A 261 -6.96 -2.64 -8.60
N SER A 262 -8.02 -1.94 -8.18
CA SER A 262 -9.24 -2.52 -7.63
C SER A 262 -9.84 -3.55 -8.59
N GLY A 263 -10.24 -4.72 -8.05
CA GLY A 263 -10.76 -5.85 -8.82
C GLY A 263 -9.71 -6.65 -9.61
N MET A 264 -8.43 -6.24 -9.58
CA MET A 264 -7.31 -6.99 -10.18
C MET A 264 -6.43 -7.68 -9.14
N ILE A 265 -6.23 -7.03 -7.98
CA ILE A 265 -5.41 -7.59 -6.89
C ILE A 265 -6.19 -8.62 -6.05
N TYR A 266 -5.46 -9.54 -5.41
CA TYR A 266 -5.96 -10.58 -4.49
C TYR A 266 -6.95 -11.59 -5.10
N VAL A 267 -7.07 -11.62 -6.43
CA VAL A 267 -7.91 -12.56 -7.17
C VAL A 267 -7.10 -13.33 -8.20
N ASN A 268 -7.48 -14.58 -8.44
CA ASN A 268 -6.88 -15.36 -9.51
C ASN A 268 -7.50 -14.96 -10.86
N ARG A 269 -6.70 -14.34 -11.72
CA ARG A 269 -7.05 -13.92 -13.08
C ARG A 269 -6.32 -14.74 -14.16
N MET A 270 -5.88 -15.94 -13.79
CA MET A 270 -5.19 -16.80 -14.75
C MET A 270 -6.13 -17.16 -15.91
N GLY A 271 -5.71 -16.84 -17.13
CA GLY A 271 -6.50 -17.05 -18.34
C GLY A 271 -7.42 -15.89 -18.72
N ASP A 272 -7.61 -14.90 -17.87
CA ASP A 272 -8.41 -13.72 -18.20
C ASP A 272 -7.61 -12.67 -19.00
N PRO A 273 -8.25 -11.93 -19.89
CA PRO A 273 -7.64 -10.76 -20.49
C PRO A 273 -7.31 -9.70 -19.43
N ILE A 274 -6.15 -9.06 -19.53
CA ILE A 274 -5.79 -7.93 -18.69
C ILE A 274 -6.61 -6.71 -19.16
N ALA A 275 -7.64 -6.34 -18.41
CA ALA A 275 -8.52 -5.23 -18.75
C ALA A 275 -7.88 -3.85 -18.53
N ASN A 276 -6.89 -3.72 -17.65
CA ASN A 276 -6.16 -2.48 -17.40
C ASN A 276 -5.04 -2.33 -18.43
N ARG A 277 -5.18 -1.32 -19.33
CA ARG A 277 -4.21 -1.07 -20.41
C ARG A 277 -2.85 -0.63 -19.89
N GLU A 278 -2.81 0.21 -18.89
CA GLU A 278 -1.58 0.70 -18.25
C GLU A 278 -0.78 -0.49 -17.67
N TYR A 279 -1.43 -1.31 -16.85
CA TYR A 279 -0.80 -2.51 -16.29
C TYR A 279 -0.29 -3.47 -17.36
N ALA A 280 -1.07 -3.68 -18.43
CA ALA A 280 -0.67 -4.55 -19.55
C ALA A 280 0.59 -4.05 -20.25
N LEU A 281 0.71 -2.74 -20.47
CA LEU A 281 1.89 -2.11 -21.03
C LEU A 281 3.08 -2.20 -20.08
N LEU A 282 2.93 -1.79 -18.82
CA LEU A 282 4.00 -1.87 -17.81
C LEU A 282 4.54 -3.29 -17.65
N ARG A 283 3.67 -4.30 -17.70
CA ARG A 283 4.08 -5.71 -17.64
C ARG A 283 4.95 -6.17 -18.81
N SER A 284 4.88 -5.50 -19.94
CA SER A 284 5.68 -5.85 -21.14
C SER A 284 7.15 -5.44 -21.03
N PHE A 285 7.49 -4.48 -20.17
CA PHE A 285 8.85 -3.98 -20.03
C PHE A 285 9.75 -4.97 -19.26
N PRO A 286 10.96 -5.26 -19.75
CA PRO A 286 11.89 -6.17 -19.08
C PRO A 286 12.50 -5.59 -17.79
N ASN A 287 12.50 -4.26 -17.66
CA ASN A 287 13.04 -3.46 -16.55
C ASN A 287 11.96 -2.95 -15.60
N VAL A 288 10.74 -3.51 -15.68
CA VAL A 288 9.64 -3.21 -14.74
C VAL A 288 9.34 -4.42 -13.88
N ILE A 289 9.20 -4.21 -12.58
CA ILE A 289 8.75 -5.17 -11.58
C ILE A 289 7.35 -4.74 -11.17
N LEU A 290 6.37 -5.63 -11.33
CA LEU A 290 5.01 -5.42 -10.86
C LEU A 290 4.68 -6.49 -9.82
N ALA A 291 4.27 -6.07 -8.64
CA ALA A 291 3.78 -6.93 -7.58
C ALA A 291 2.32 -6.56 -7.24
N PRO A 292 1.48 -7.51 -6.85
CA PRO A 292 0.05 -7.29 -6.72
C PRO A 292 -0.33 -6.79 -5.32
N HIS A 293 0.23 -5.64 -4.90
CA HIS A 293 -0.02 -4.98 -3.61
C HIS A 293 0.24 -5.92 -2.42
N THR A 294 1.42 -6.51 -2.40
CA THR A 294 1.82 -7.53 -1.41
C THR A 294 2.91 -7.08 -0.44
N ALA A 295 3.33 -5.82 -0.48
CA ALA A 295 4.37 -5.30 0.41
C ALA A 295 4.04 -5.45 1.92
N PHE A 296 2.75 -5.50 2.27
CA PHE A 296 2.30 -5.74 3.65
C PHE A 296 2.28 -7.22 4.02
N TYR A 297 2.29 -8.15 3.06
CA TYR A 297 1.83 -9.52 3.24
C TYR A 297 2.86 -10.41 3.95
N THR A 298 2.85 -10.34 5.27
CA THR A 298 3.59 -11.24 6.19
C THR A 298 2.64 -11.75 7.27
N GLU A 299 2.92 -12.91 7.85
CA GLU A 299 2.08 -13.48 8.93
C GLU A 299 1.92 -12.50 10.10
N LYS A 300 3.01 -11.82 10.50
CA LYS A 300 3.00 -10.81 11.56
C LYS A 300 2.09 -9.64 11.24
N ALA A 301 2.12 -9.13 9.99
CA ALA A 301 1.26 -8.02 9.59
C ALA A 301 -0.20 -8.44 9.52
N VAL A 302 -0.51 -9.61 8.94
CA VAL A 302 -1.89 -10.15 8.86
C VAL A 302 -2.49 -10.32 10.27
N ASN A 303 -1.73 -10.90 11.19
CA ASN A 303 -2.17 -11.00 12.60
C ASN A 303 -2.41 -9.62 13.22
N SER A 304 -1.48 -8.67 13.05
CA SER A 304 -1.61 -7.31 13.58
C SER A 304 -2.82 -6.58 12.98
N MET A 305 -3.13 -6.80 11.70
CA MET A 305 -4.29 -6.20 11.03
C MET A 305 -5.59 -6.74 11.63
N ALA A 306 -5.71 -8.05 11.81
CA ALA A 306 -6.88 -8.67 12.44
C ALA A 306 -7.05 -8.19 13.88
N TYR A 307 -5.98 -8.24 14.69
CA TYR A 307 -5.98 -7.81 16.08
C TYR A 307 -6.41 -6.35 16.23
N ASN A 308 -5.77 -5.42 15.50
CA ASN A 308 -6.06 -4.00 15.60
C ASN A 308 -7.49 -3.66 15.12
N ALA A 309 -8.00 -4.33 14.08
CA ALA A 309 -9.37 -4.13 13.63
C ALA A 309 -10.38 -4.50 14.73
N ILE A 310 -10.22 -5.67 15.36
CA ILE A 310 -11.09 -6.11 16.46
C ILE A 310 -10.92 -5.22 17.68
N LYS A 311 -9.67 -4.87 18.04
CA LYS A 311 -9.41 -3.97 19.17
C LYS A 311 -10.04 -2.60 18.95
N CYS A 312 -9.97 -2.02 17.76
CA CYS A 312 -10.63 -0.75 17.45
C CYS A 312 -12.15 -0.83 17.59
N VAL A 313 -12.76 -1.92 17.09
CA VAL A 313 -14.20 -2.15 17.29
C VAL A 313 -14.53 -2.22 18.79
N HIS A 314 -13.80 -3.02 19.55
CA HIS A 314 -13.99 -3.13 21.01
C HIS A 314 -13.83 -1.78 21.71
N ASP A 315 -12.80 -1.00 21.36
CA ASP A 315 -12.51 0.29 21.97
C ASP A 315 -13.60 1.34 21.64
N MET A 316 -14.15 1.30 20.42
CA MET A 316 -15.30 2.14 20.05
C MET A 316 -16.53 1.87 20.93
N PHE A 317 -16.86 0.59 21.17
CA PHE A 317 -18.00 0.22 22.01
C PHE A 317 -17.78 0.47 23.50
N SER A 318 -16.55 0.31 24.00
CA SER A 318 -16.19 0.61 25.39
C SER A 318 -15.86 2.08 25.63
N LYS A 319 -15.91 2.94 24.58
CA LYS A 319 -15.53 4.36 24.62
C LYS A 319 -14.09 4.58 25.11
N THR A 320 -13.22 3.62 24.85
CA THR A 320 -11.79 3.70 25.15
C THR A 320 -11.08 4.48 24.05
N GLU A 321 -10.24 5.45 24.42
CA GLU A 321 -9.46 6.21 23.45
C GLU A 321 -8.45 5.31 22.72
N ASN A 322 -8.47 5.37 21.40
CA ASN A 322 -7.57 4.61 20.53
C ASN A 322 -7.18 5.46 19.31
N PRO A 323 -5.89 5.73 19.06
CA PRO A 323 -5.44 6.58 17.95
C PRO A 323 -5.73 6.01 16.55
N LEU A 324 -6.12 4.74 16.45
CA LEU A 324 -6.52 4.11 15.19
C LEU A 324 -8.01 4.28 14.88
N VAL A 325 -8.80 4.76 15.86
CA VAL A 325 -10.20 5.12 15.66
C VAL A 325 -10.26 6.53 15.06
N LEU A 326 -10.72 6.61 13.82
CA LEU A 326 -10.80 7.84 13.02
C LEU A 326 -12.07 8.64 13.33
N VAL A 327 -13.16 7.92 13.58
CA VAL A 327 -14.49 8.46 13.95
C VAL A 327 -15.08 7.55 15.02
N TYR A 328 -15.54 8.11 16.14
CA TYR A 328 -16.28 7.37 17.16
C TYR A 328 -17.78 7.35 16.82
N PRO A 329 -18.46 6.21 17.00
CA PRO A 329 -19.91 6.14 16.78
C PRO A 329 -20.71 6.86 17.86
N GLU A 330 -21.89 7.36 17.51
CA GLU A 330 -22.86 7.92 18.44
C GLU A 330 -23.70 6.78 19.06
N ILE A 331 -23.20 6.14 20.13
CA ILE A 331 -23.82 4.99 20.82
C ILE A 331 -23.99 5.28 22.33
#